data_2540b1aa39a2ecaae8e2cb86530a6b58
#
_entry.id   2540b1aa39a2ecaae8e2cb86530a6b58
#
_cell.length_a   1.000
_cell.length_b   1.000
_cell.length_c   1.000
_cell.angle_alpha   90.00
_cell.angle_beta   90.00
_cell.angle_gamma   90.00
#
_symmetry.space_group_name_H-M   'P 1'
#
loop_
_entity.id
_entity.type
_entity.pdbx_description
1 polymer ?
#
loop_
_entity_poly.entity_id
_entity_poly.type
_entity_poly.pdbx_seq_one_letter_code
_entity_poly.pdbx_strand_id
1 'polypeptide(L)'
;MSHPDQKYINALLENDPVLLDELYRKYSGKIKWMIMQNNGTETDAADIFQEALLTIYNKARQEAFTLTCPMEAFLYLICKNKWLNVLSKRRTQKVTISDAEGFNHIGEDSFKQAEDCVLEQERLILLREKLSKMGDSCQKILNLSWSGIGMEEVAKRLNVSYAYARKKKSECLAKLVEMVKQSPKYKTLKW
;
A
#
# COMPACT_ATOMS: atom_id res chain seq x y z
N MET A 1 16.26 13.61 -2.11
CA MET A 1 17.10 12.70 -1.29
C MET A 1 16.66 11.29 -1.56
N SER A 2 17.59 10.37 -1.81
CA SER A 2 17.28 8.96 -2.03
C SER A 2 16.80 8.29 -0.73
N HIS A 3 15.88 7.33 -0.85
CA HIS A 3 15.40 6.54 0.30
C HIS A 3 16.53 5.62 0.82
N PRO A 4 16.59 5.31 2.15
CA PRO A 4 17.60 4.38 2.70
C PRO A 4 17.62 3.01 2.02
N ASP A 5 16.47 2.57 1.49
CA ASP A 5 16.33 1.31 0.75
C ASP A 5 16.90 1.37 -0.69
N GLN A 6 17.49 2.51 -1.12
CA GLN A 6 18.21 2.61 -2.41
C GLN A 6 19.29 1.54 -2.52
N LYS A 7 19.83 1.08 -1.39
CA LYS A 7 20.80 -0.02 -1.33
C LYS A 7 20.35 -1.28 -2.08
N TYR A 8 19.04 -1.59 -2.08
CA TYR A 8 18.51 -2.77 -2.78
C TYR A 8 18.47 -2.58 -4.31
N ILE A 9 18.25 -1.34 -4.77
CA ILE A 9 18.33 -1.03 -6.20
C ILE A 9 19.79 -1.15 -6.68
N ASN A 10 20.73 -0.61 -5.90
CA ASN A 10 22.16 -0.73 -6.20
C ASN A 10 22.60 -2.21 -6.19
N ALA A 11 22.13 -2.98 -5.21
CA ALA A 11 22.40 -4.42 -5.11
C ALA A 11 21.88 -5.20 -6.33
N LEU A 12 20.73 -4.83 -6.89
CA LEU A 12 20.23 -5.40 -8.13
C LEU A 12 21.14 -5.08 -9.31
N LEU A 13 21.66 -3.85 -9.40
CA LEU A 13 22.56 -3.42 -10.49
C LEU A 13 23.95 -4.06 -10.40
N GLU A 14 24.48 -4.19 -9.19
CA GLU A 14 25.80 -4.70 -8.88
C GLU A 14 25.82 -6.23 -8.69
N ASN A 15 24.64 -6.86 -8.67
CA ASN A 15 24.45 -8.29 -8.38
C ASN A 15 25.06 -8.71 -7.03
N ASP A 16 24.81 -7.89 -5.96
CA ASP A 16 25.28 -8.20 -4.60
C ASP A 16 24.43 -9.33 -3.99
N PRO A 17 25.00 -10.54 -3.81
CA PRO A 17 24.23 -11.70 -3.35
C PRO A 17 23.75 -11.56 -1.91
N VAL A 18 24.46 -10.81 -1.06
CA VAL A 18 24.12 -10.64 0.36
C VAL A 18 22.89 -9.77 0.51
N LEU A 19 22.89 -8.61 -0.16
CA LEU A 19 21.74 -7.69 -0.13
C LEU A 19 20.54 -8.24 -0.90
N LEU A 20 20.75 -9.01 -1.95
CA LEU A 20 19.67 -9.70 -2.66
C LEU A 20 19.01 -10.78 -1.82
N ASP A 21 19.77 -11.55 -1.05
CA ASP A 21 19.22 -12.53 -0.10
C ASP A 21 18.45 -11.82 1.03
N GLU A 22 18.97 -10.71 1.58
CA GLU A 22 18.26 -9.88 2.55
C GLU A 22 16.91 -9.39 1.99
N LEU A 23 16.91 -8.87 0.76
CA LEU A 23 15.71 -8.39 0.08
C LEU A 23 14.68 -9.52 -0.07
N TYR A 24 15.14 -10.69 -0.52
CA TYR A 24 14.29 -11.85 -0.72
C TYR A 24 13.64 -12.31 0.59
N ARG A 25 14.44 -12.52 1.64
CA ARG A 25 13.95 -12.91 2.98
C ARG A 25 12.95 -11.91 3.56
N LYS A 26 13.21 -10.64 3.36
CA LYS A 26 12.40 -9.56 3.95
C LYS A 26 11.04 -9.40 3.29
N TYR A 27 10.95 -9.59 1.97
CA TYR A 27 9.76 -9.19 1.21
C TYR A 27 9.00 -10.34 0.54
N SER A 28 9.63 -11.47 0.25
CA SER A 28 8.98 -12.58 -0.48
C SER A 28 7.75 -13.13 0.25
N GLY A 29 7.81 -13.26 1.57
CA GLY A 29 6.70 -13.78 2.37
C GLY A 29 5.41 -12.95 2.25
N LYS A 30 5.53 -11.62 2.21
CA LYS A 30 4.39 -10.72 2.04
C LYS A 30 3.78 -10.82 0.64
N ILE A 31 4.62 -10.92 -0.38
CA ILE A 31 4.17 -11.08 -1.76
C ILE A 31 3.50 -12.45 -1.95
N LYS A 32 4.11 -13.51 -1.42
CA LYS A 32 3.52 -14.86 -1.41
C LYS A 32 2.12 -14.84 -0.78
N TRP A 33 1.99 -14.25 0.41
CA TRP A 33 0.70 -14.13 1.08
C TRP A 33 -0.32 -13.38 0.23
N MET A 34 0.05 -12.23 -0.34
CA MET A 34 -0.84 -11.40 -1.18
C MET A 34 -1.34 -12.19 -2.40
N ILE A 35 -0.47 -12.91 -3.09
CA ILE A 35 -0.84 -13.67 -4.29
C ILE A 35 -1.73 -14.85 -3.93
N MET A 36 -1.41 -15.60 -2.87
CA MET A 36 -2.22 -16.73 -2.41
C MET A 36 -3.62 -16.29 -1.95
N GLN A 37 -3.77 -15.13 -1.27
CA GLN A 37 -5.06 -14.57 -0.92
C GLN A 37 -5.89 -14.12 -2.14
N ASN A 38 -5.27 -14.00 -3.30
CA ASN A 38 -5.91 -13.59 -4.56
C ASN A 38 -5.90 -14.72 -5.61
N ASN A 39 -6.15 -15.96 -5.18
CA ASN A 39 -6.29 -17.16 -6.02
C ASN A 39 -5.02 -17.53 -6.81
N GLY A 40 -3.84 -17.17 -6.32
CA GLY A 40 -2.57 -17.62 -6.87
C GLY A 40 -1.99 -18.80 -6.11
N THR A 41 -0.98 -19.44 -6.72
CA THR A 41 -0.18 -20.51 -6.14
C THR A 41 1.14 -19.97 -5.58
N GLU A 42 1.88 -20.81 -4.87
CA GLU A 42 3.24 -20.48 -4.41
C GLU A 42 4.20 -20.28 -5.58
N THR A 43 4.06 -21.07 -6.64
CA THR A 43 4.82 -20.91 -7.88
C THR A 43 4.52 -19.57 -8.54
N ASP A 44 3.22 -19.21 -8.66
CA ASP A 44 2.83 -17.88 -9.18
C ASP A 44 3.50 -16.74 -8.38
N ALA A 45 3.58 -16.91 -7.05
CA ALA A 45 4.18 -15.88 -6.20
C ALA A 45 5.69 -15.74 -6.45
N ALA A 46 6.40 -16.85 -6.62
CA ALA A 46 7.83 -16.87 -6.94
C ALA A 46 8.09 -16.22 -8.31
N ASP A 47 7.30 -16.58 -9.31
CA ASP A 47 7.43 -16.05 -10.67
C ASP A 47 7.17 -14.53 -10.70
N ILE A 48 6.07 -14.08 -10.09
CA ILE A 48 5.73 -12.65 -10.01
C ILE A 48 6.80 -11.86 -9.26
N PHE A 49 7.37 -12.43 -8.19
CA PHE A 49 8.43 -11.75 -7.42
C PHE A 49 9.69 -11.60 -8.29
N GLN A 50 10.13 -12.65 -8.97
CA GLN A 50 11.29 -12.61 -9.87
C GLN A 50 11.07 -11.64 -11.03
N GLU A 51 9.90 -11.71 -11.68
CA GLU A 51 9.56 -10.78 -12.75
C GLU A 51 9.54 -9.31 -12.28
N ALA A 52 9.11 -9.06 -11.04
CA ALA A 52 9.14 -7.72 -10.46
C ALA A 52 10.58 -7.21 -10.28
N LEU A 53 11.47 -8.06 -9.76
CA LEU A 53 12.89 -7.72 -9.61
C LEU A 53 13.56 -7.44 -10.96
N LEU A 54 13.31 -8.29 -11.98
CA LEU A 54 13.81 -8.06 -13.34
C LEU A 54 13.31 -6.73 -13.92
N THR A 55 12.06 -6.39 -13.67
CA THR A 55 11.49 -5.13 -14.12
C THR A 55 12.18 -3.93 -13.47
N ILE A 56 12.40 -4.01 -12.16
CA ILE A 56 13.12 -2.96 -11.40
C ILE A 56 14.55 -2.84 -11.92
N TYR A 57 15.26 -3.95 -12.10
CA TYR A 57 16.61 -3.99 -12.65
C TYR A 57 16.69 -3.31 -14.00
N ASN A 58 15.83 -3.70 -14.96
CA ASN A 58 15.83 -3.15 -16.30
C ASN A 58 15.60 -1.64 -16.31
N LYS A 59 14.67 -1.16 -15.50
CA LYS A 59 14.41 0.28 -15.37
C LYS A 59 15.58 1.02 -14.73
N ALA A 60 16.13 0.49 -13.65
CA ALA A 60 17.28 1.09 -12.97
C ALA A 60 18.53 1.13 -13.85
N ARG A 61 18.67 0.18 -14.78
CA ARG A 61 19.77 0.15 -15.74
C ARG A 61 19.63 1.18 -16.87
N GLN A 62 18.39 1.47 -17.29
CA GLN A 62 18.14 2.38 -18.40
C GLN A 62 18.16 3.86 -17.97
N GLU A 63 17.77 4.16 -16.75
CA GLU A 63 17.65 5.50 -16.21
C GLU A 63 18.40 5.59 -14.88
N ALA A 64 18.86 6.78 -14.50
CA ALA A 64 19.42 7.06 -13.17
C ALA A 64 18.27 6.97 -12.14
N PHE A 65 17.89 5.75 -11.78
CA PHE A 65 16.73 5.48 -10.95
C PHE A 65 17.03 5.77 -9.48
N THR A 66 16.24 6.65 -8.89
CA THR A 66 16.30 6.98 -7.46
C THR A 66 15.03 6.53 -6.78
N LEU A 67 15.16 5.63 -5.79
CA LEU A 67 14.04 5.19 -4.98
C LEU A 67 13.64 6.33 -4.03
N THR A 68 12.39 6.76 -4.10
CA THR A 68 11.83 7.84 -3.29
C THR A 68 10.92 7.33 -2.17
N CYS A 69 10.58 6.05 -2.21
CA CYS A 69 9.67 5.37 -1.29
C CYS A 69 10.29 4.09 -0.71
N PRO A 70 9.74 3.50 0.37
CA PRO A 70 10.20 2.21 0.89
C PRO A 70 10.17 1.12 -0.18
N MET A 71 11.24 0.31 -0.26
CA MET A 71 11.34 -0.81 -1.20
C MET A 71 10.16 -1.78 -1.09
N GLU A 72 9.65 -1.96 0.12
CA GLU A 72 8.49 -2.81 0.39
C GLU A 72 7.25 -2.37 -0.40
N ALA A 73 6.89 -1.09 -0.31
CA ALA A 73 5.72 -0.55 -0.97
C ALA A 73 5.88 -0.57 -2.49
N PHE A 74 7.08 -0.23 -2.97
CA PHE A 74 7.42 -0.23 -4.38
C PHE A 74 7.32 -1.64 -4.99
N LEU A 75 7.95 -2.62 -4.36
CA LEU A 75 7.93 -4.01 -4.80
C LEU A 75 6.53 -4.61 -4.73
N TYR A 76 5.81 -4.34 -3.63
CA TYR A 76 4.43 -4.80 -3.44
C TYR A 76 3.51 -4.31 -4.57
N LEU A 77 3.60 -3.04 -4.95
CA LEU A 77 2.77 -2.48 -6.01
C LEU A 77 3.10 -3.10 -7.37
N ILE A 78 4.37 -3.26 -7.70
CA ILE A 78 4.78 -3.91 -8.96
C ILE A 78 4.24 -5.33 -9.01
N CYS A 79 4.42 -6.11 -7.94
CA CYS A 79 3.91 -7.47 -7.87
C CYS A 79 2.38 -7.53 -7.98
N LYS A 80 1.67 -6.62 -7.29
CA LYS A 80 0.21 -6.51 -7.36
C LYS A 80 -0.27 -6.24 -8.78
N ASN A 81 0.34 -5.27 -9.46
CA ASN A 81 -0.04 -4.91 -10.83
C ASN A 81 0.23 -6.07 -11.81
N LYS A 82 1.38 -6.73 -11.67
CA LYS A 82 1.69 -7.93 -12.47
C LYS A 82 0.67 -9.04 -12.22
N TRP A 83 0.32 -9.30 -10.96
CA TRP A 83 -0.67 -10.31 -10.61
C TRP A 83 -2.06 -10.01 -11.17
N LEU A 84 -2.52 -8.76 -11.08
CA LEU A 84 -3.79 -8.34 -11.68
C LEU A 84 -3.80 -8.56 -13.20
N ASN A 85 -2.69 -8.32 -13.88
CA ASN A 85 -2.55 -8.59 -15.32
C ASN A 85 -2.64 -10.11 -15.61
N VAL A 86 -2.02 -10.95 -14.77
CA VAL A 86 -2.15 -12.43 -14.91
C VAL A 86 -3.60 -12.87 -14.71
N LEU A 87 -4.27 -12.37 -13.68
CA LEU A 87 -5.68 -12.68 -13.44
C LEU A 87 -6.59 -12.22 -14.59
N SER A 88 -6.34 -11.03 -15.14
CA SER A 88 -7.07 -10.53 -16.31
C SER A 88 -6.87 -11.45 -17.53
N LYS A 89 -5.63 -11.85 -17.82
CA LYS A 89 -5.32 -12.78 -18.90
C LYS A 89 -5.99 -14.15 -18.69
N ARG A 90 -5.90 -14.72 -17.47
CA ARG A 90 -6.56 -16.01 -17.15
C ARG A 90 -8.09 -15.92 -17.31
N ARG A 91 -8.68 -14.77 -17.07
CA ARG A 91 -10.11 -14.52 -17.24
C ARG A 91 -10.48 -14.41 -18.73
N THR A 92 -9.63 -13.78 -19.53
CA THR A 92 -9.84 -13.57 -20.97
C THR A 92 -9.55 -14.87 -21.75
N GLN A 93 -8.57 -15.68 -21.34
CA GLN A 93 -8.25 -16.98 -21.96
C GLN A 93 -9.37 -18.02 -21.82
N LYS A 94 -10.32 -17.83 -20.88
CA LYS A 94 -11.57 -18.61 -20.85
C LYS A 94 -12.55 -18.21 -21.95
N VAL A 95 -12.29 -17.14 -22.71
CA VAL A 95 -13.22 -16.57 -23.71
C VAL A 95 -12.66 -16.54 -25.13
N THR A 96 -11.35 -16.39 -25.39
CA THR A 96 -10.79 -16.50 -26.76
C THR A 96 -9.26 -16.49 -26.79
N ILE A 97 -8.70 -17.25 -27.71
CA ILE A 97 -7.28 -17.22 -28.10
C ILE A 97 -7.13 -16.06 -29.10
N SER A 98 -6.55 -14.94 -28.73
CA SER A 98 -5.81 -14.05 -29.65
C SER A 98 -5.10 -12.91 -28.90
N ASP A 99 -3.87 -12.68 -29.35
CA ASP A 99 -3.01 -11.52 -29.28
C ASP A 99 -2.19 -11.27 -28.00
N ALA A 100 -0.94 -11.70 -28.16
CA ALA A 100 0.20 -11.36 -27.32
C ALA A 100 0.71 -9.94 -27.71
N GLU A 101 0.11 -8.89 -27.17
CA GLU A 101 0.73 -7.57 -27.13
C GLU A 101 0.20 -6.80 -25.90
N GLY A 102 1.00 -6.68 -24.87
CA GLY A 102 0.63 -5.97 -23.65
C GLY A 102 1.70 -6.00 -22.56
N PHE A 103 2.96 -6.30 -22.87
CA PHE A 103 3.97 -6.59 -21.85
C PHE A 103 4.93 -5.43 -21.49
N ASN A 104 4.82 -4.26 -22.10
CA ASN A 104 5.87 -3.22 -22.02
C ASN A 104 5.45 -1.86 -21.42
N HIS A 105 4.33 -1.75 -20.72
CA HIS A 105 4.02 -0.49 -20.03
C HIS A 105 3.94 -0.68 -18.51
N ILE A 106 5.10 -0.86 -17.87
CA ILE A 106 5.29 -0.29 -16.53
C ILE A 106 5.74 1.15 -16.80
N GLY A 107 4.77 1.98 -17.17
CA GLY A 107 4.98 3.38 -17.45
C GLY A 107 5.26 4.17 -16.16
N GLU A 108 5.62 5.44 -16.32
CA GLU A 108 5.73 6.44 -15.23
C GLU A 108 4.56 6.42 -14.26
N ASP A 109 3.38 5.99 -14.69
CA ASP A 109 2.17 5.78 -13.89
C ASP A 109 2.36 4.78 -12.74
N SER A 110 3.11 3.69 -12.93
CA SER A 110 3.29 2.68 -11.84
C SER A 110 4.20 3.19 -10.73
N PHE A 111 5.16 4.05 -11.06
CA PHE A 111 6.04 4.69 -10.07
C PHE A 111 5.30 5.79 -9.32
N LYS A 112 4.50 6.59 -10.02
CA LYS A 112 3.64 7.61 -9.41
C LYS A 112 2.58 6.97 -8.51
N GLN A 113 1.95 5.88 -8.95
CA GLN A 113 1.01 5.11 -8.11
C GLN A 113 1.69 4.49 -6.88
N ALA A 114 2.97 4.10 -6.97
CA ALA A 114 3.73 3.62 -5.82
C ALA A 114 3.99 4.74 -4.81
N GLU A 115 4.38 5.93 -5.27
CA GLU A 115 4.56 7.11 -4.42
C GLU A 115 3.25 7.50 -3.74
N ASP A 116 2.15 7.52 -4.48
CA ASP A 116 0.82 7.83 -3.95
C ASP A 116 0.38 6.78 -2.91
N CYS A 117 0.63 5.50 -3.16
CA CYS A 117 0.33 4.42 -2.22
C CYS A 117 1.13 4.54 -0.91
N VAL A 118 2.40 4.93 -0.99
CA VAL A 118 3.24 5.17 0.19
C VAL A 118 2.75 6.37 0.97
N LEU A 119 2.46 7.48 0.29
CA LEU A 119 1.91 8.67 0.91
C LEU A 119 0.59 8.35 1.63
N GLU A 120 -0.26 7.53 1.01
CA GLU A 120 -1.52 7.11 1.61
C GLU A 120 -1.32 6.21 2.83
N GLN A 121 -0.37 5.28 2.79
CA GLN A 121 0.00 4.47 3.95
C GLN A 121 0.56 5.33 5.10
N GLU A 122 1.44 6.28 4.81
CA GLU A 122 1.98 7.18 5.83
C GLU A 122 0.91 8.11 6.42
N ARG A 123 -0.06 8.56 5.60
CA ARG A 123 -1.24 9.30 6.07
C ARG A 123 -2.08 8.44 7.03
N LEU A 124 -2.33 7.17 6.68
CA LEU A 124 -3.06 6.23 7.53
C LEU A 124 -2.33 5.94 8.85
N ILE A 125 -1.00 5.79 8.81
CA ILE A 125 -0.19 5.61 10.01
C ILE A 125 -0.30 6.84 10.92
N LEU A 126 -0.15 8.04 10.36
CA LEU A 126 -0.31 9.28 11.12
C LEU A 126 -1.71 9.41 11.71
N LEU A 127 -2.75 9.10 10.94
CA LEU A 127 -4.13 9.14 11.41
C LEU A 127 -4.34 8.18 12.59
N ARG A 128 -3.86 6.95 12.50
CA ARG A 128 -3.96 5.95 13.58
C ARG A 128 -3.17 6.37 14.82
N GLU A 129 -1.97 6.93 14.65
CA GLU A 129 -1.17 7.49 15.74
C GLU A 129 -1.93 8.60 16.48
N LYS A 130 -2.57 9.53 15.76
CA LYS A 130 -3.33 10.60 16.40
C LYS A 130 -4.62 10.10 17.02
N LEU A 131 -5.29 9.15 16.37
CA LEU A 131 -6.49 8.52 16.92
C LEU A 131 -6.19 7.79 18.25
N SER A 132 -5.07 7.06 18.32
CA SER A 132 -4.68 6.36 19.57
C SER A 132 -4.37 7.31 20.74
N LYS A 133 -4.03 8.56 20.46
CA LYS A 133 -3.81 9.60 21.49
C LYS A 133 -5.09 10.30 21.92
N MET A 134 -6.23 9.99 21.31
CA MET A 134 -7.53 10.51 21.73
C MET A 134 -8.09 9.70 22.91
N GLY A 135 -9.00 10.32 23.67
CA GLY A 135 -9.72 9.61 24.75
C GLY A 135 -10.62 8.49 24.20
N ASP A 136 -10.82 7.43 24.99
CA ASP A 136 -11.52 6.21 24.63
C ASP A 136 -12.90 6.44 23.98
N SER A 137 -13.67 7.42 24.46
CA SER A 137 -14.97 7.71 23.88
C SER A 137 -14.90 8.18 22.43
N CYS A 138 -13.86 8.96 22.08
CA CYS A 138 -13.64 9.39 20.71
C CYS A 138 -13.12 8.24 19.84
N GLN A 139 -12.23 7.41 20.36
CA GLN A 139 -11.75 6.23 19.63
C GLN A 139 -12.89 5.28 19.30
N LYS A 140 -13.74 4.95 20.31
CA LYS A 140 -14.87 4.05 20.13
C LYS A 140 -15.87 4.57 19.10
N ILE A 141 -16.28 5.84 19.20
CA ILE A 141 -17.29 6.38 18.29
C ILE A 141 -16.77 6.53 16.86
N LEU A 142 -15.51 6.93 16.67
CA LEU A 142 -14.90 7.03 15.34
C LEU A 142 -14.71 5.66 14.70
N ASN A 143 -14.15 4.68 15.43
CA ASN A 143 -13.96 3.31 14.93
C ASN A 143 -15.29 2.66 14.54
N LEU A 144 -16.32 2.77 15.37
CA LEU A 144 -17.64 2.25 15.04
C LEU A 144 -18.26 2.97 13.84
N SER A 145 -18.09 4.29 13.73
CA SER A 145 -18.65 5.03 12.60
C SER A 145 -17.97 4.71 11.26
N TRP A 146 -16.73 4.21 11.28
CA TRP A 146 -15.97 3.79 10.10
C TRP A 146 -16.12 2.31 9.76
N SER A 147 -16.76 1.53 10.62
CA SER A 147 -17.01 0.10 10.36
C SER A 147 -18.15 -0.17 9.36
N GLY A 148 -18.72 0.87 8.75
CA GLY A 148 -19.80 0.73 7.75
C GLY A 148 -21.20 0.59 8.32
N ILE A 149 -21.37 0.61 9.67
CA ILE A 149 -22.68 0.59 10.30
C ILE A 149 -23.32 1.98 10.37
N GLY A 150 -24.67 2.02 10.35
CA GLY A 150 -25.40 3.29 10.47
C GLY A 150 -25.25 3.94 11.84
N MET A 151 -25.34 5.29 11.90
CA MET A 151 -25.18 6.03 13.15
C MET A 151 -26.22 5.70 14.23
N GLU A 152 -27.38 5.17 13.87
CA GLU A 152 -28.37 4.66 14.81
C GLU A 152 -27.85 3.44 15.56
N GLU A 153 -27.24 2.51 14.81
CA GLU A 153 -26.64 1.30 15.38
C GLU A 153 -25.41 1.66 16.24
N VAL A 154 -24.61 2.65 15.80
CA VAL A 154 -23.49 3.19 16.61
C VAL A 154 -24.02 3.73 17.95
N ALA A 155 -25.09 4.51 17.93
CA ALA A 155 -25.70 5.07 19.15
C ALA A 155 -26.19 3.97 20.10
N LYS A 156 -26.85 2.93 19.56
CA LYS A 156 -27.30 1.75 20.34
C LYS A 156 -26.11 1.03 20.99
N ARG A 157 -25.05 0.73 20.22
CA ARG A 157 -23.87 0.02 20.75
C ARG A 157 -23.12 0.81 21.83
N LEU A 158 -23.16 2.12 21.74
CA LEU A 158 -22.54 3.00 22.74
C LEU A 158 -23.49 3.38 23.89
N ASN A 159 -24.74 2.92 23.84
CA ASN A 159 -25.79 3.24 24.82
C ASN A 159 -25.97 4.76 25.01
N VAL A 160 -26.07 5.50 23.91
CA VAL A 160 -26.28 6.95 23.88
C VAL A 160 -27.38 7.33 22.91
N SER A 161 -27.91 8.56 23.02
CA SER A 161 -28.87 9.06 22.04
C SER A 161 -28.24 9.27 20.67
N TYR A 162 -29.03 9.12 19.61
CA TYR A 162 -28.60 9.36 18.23
C TYR A 162 -28.04 10.78 18.03
N ALA A 163 -28.72 11.79 18.59
CA ALA A 163 -28.28 13.17 18.53
C ALA A 163 -26.92 13.38 19.20
N TYR A 164 -26.71 12.76 20.36
CA TYR A 164 -25.42 12.79 21.04
C TYR A 164 -24.33 12.09 20.22
N ALA A 165 -24.61 10.90 19.66
CA ALA A 165 -23.64 10.18 18.86
C ALA A 165 -23.18 11.00 17.64
N ARG A 166 -24.10 11.64 16.92
CA ARG A 166 -23.78 12.50 15.78
C ARG A 166 -22.92 13.71 16.17
N LYS A 167 -23.33 14.42 17.23
CA LYS A 167 -22.58 15.57 17.73
C LYS A 167 -21.18 15.16 18.17
N LYS A 168 -21.08 14.10 18.97
CA LYS A 168 -19.81 13.58 19.49
C LYS A 168 -18.87 13.12 18.38
N LYS A 169 -19.38 12.42 17.35
CA LYS A 169 -18.61 12.05 16.16
C LYS A 169 -18.00 13.28 15.49
N SER A 170 -18.81 14.31 15.27
CA SER A 170 -18.35 15.56 14.63
C SER A 170 -17.24 16.25 15.44
N GLU A 171 -17.42 16.37 16.75
CA GLU A 171 -16.43 16.97 17.66
C GLU A 171 -15.11 16.15 17.68
N CYS A 172 -15.22 14.82 17.78
CA CYS A 172 -14.05 13.94 17.79
C CYS A 172 -13.32 13.98 16.44
N LEU A 173 -14.06 14.02 15.33
CA LEU A 173 -13.46 14.13 14.00
C LEU A 173 -12.73 15.46 13.81
N ALA A 174 -13.35 16.59 14.22
CA ALA A 174 -12.72 17.91 14.17
C ALA A 174 -11.42 17.94 14.97
N LYS A 175 -11.44 17.39 16.19
CA LYS A 175 -10.24 17.27 17.03
C LYS A 175 -9.15 16.40 16.39
N LEU A 176 -9.50 15.27 15.79
CA LEU A 176 -8.56 14.39 15.09
C LEU A 176 -7.90 15.11 13.92
N VAL A 177 -8.70 15.81 13.09
CA VAL A 177 -8.20 16.62 11.96
C VAL A 177 -7.23 17.69 12.43
N GLU A 178 -7.54 18.38 13.52
CA GLU A 178 -6.65 19.37 14.09
C GLU A 178 -5.32 18.76 14.56
N MET A 179 -5.36 17.64 15.28
CA MET A 179 -4.16 16.91 15.71
C MET A 179 -3.30 16.43 14.54
N VAL A 180 -3.92 16.05 13.43
CA VAL A 180 -3.21 15.66 12.18
C VAL A 180 -2.56 16.89 11.56
N LYS A 181 -3.27 18.01 11.43
CA LYS A 181 -2.77 19.26 10.84
C LYS A 181 -1.61 19.87 11.64
N GLN A 182 -1.63 19.73 12.96
CA GLN A 182 -0.56 20.21 13.85
C GLN A 182 0.69 19.31 13.80
N SER A 183 0.63 18.15 13.18
CA SER A 183 1.78 17.26 13.07
C SER A 183 2.84 17.82 12.12
N PRO A 184 4.15 17.77 12.48
CA PRO A 184 5.22 18.15 11.57
C PRO A 184 5.17 17.36 10.24
N LYS A 185 4.70 16.11 10.28
CA LYS A 185 4.54 15.24 9.10
C LYS A 185 3.41 15.69 8.16
N TYR A 186 2.49 16.54 8.61
CA TYR A 186 1.36 16.96 7.78
C TYR A 186 1.80 17.62 6.47
N LYS A 187 2.79 18.52 6.54
CA LYS A 187 3.29 19.26 5.38
C LYS A 187 4.02 18.35 4.38
N THR A 188 4.70 17.30 4.86
CA THR A 188 5.46 16.38 4.00
C THR A 188 4.57 15.36 3.30
N LEU A 189 3.40 15.07 3.85
CA LEU A 189 2.47 14.06 3.33
C LEU A 189 1.52 14.56 2.24
N LYS A 190 1.64 15.82 1.79
CA LYS A 190 0.86 16.38 0.66
C LYS A 190 -0.63 15.99 0.72
N TRP A 191 -1.33 16.46 1.75
CA TRP A 191 -2.78 16.17 1.97
C TRP A 191 -3.65 16.87 0.93
#